data_e48b8bfb61ad41c66ac2715f9266530a
#
_entry.id   e48b8bfb61ad41c66ac2715f9266530a
#
_cell.length_a   1.000
_cell.length_b   1.000
_cell.length_c   1.000
_cell.angle_alpha   90.00
_cell.angle_beta   90.00
_cell.angle_gamma   90.00
#
_symmetry.space_group_name_H-M   'P 1'
#
loop_
_entity.id
_entity.type
_entity.pdbx_description
1 polymer ?
#
loop_
_entity_poly.entity_id
_entity_poly.type
_entity_poly.pdbx_seq_one_letter_code
_entity_poly.pdbx_strand_id
1 'polypeptide(L)'
;MLESQRHQFLRHLSHELKTPLASMREGTELLADQVVGPLTPEQKEVVSILDSSSRNLQKLIEQLLDYNRKQADSAVELDNVELAPLVETVVSAHSLPARAKMMHTDVDLKATACLAEPMLLMSVLDNLYSNAVHYGAESGNICLRSSLHGARVYIDVINTGTPIPQEERAMIFEPFFQGSHQRKGAVKGSGLGLSIARDCIRRMQGELYLVDESGQDVCFRIELPSSKNTK
;
A
#
# COMPACT_ATOMS: atom_id res chain seq x y z
N MET A 1 12.82 17.01 21.89
CA MET A 1 14.17 17.30 21.35
C MET A 1 14.72 16.15 20.53
N LEU A 2 14.74 14.90 21.00
CA LEU A 2 15.19 13.70 20.24
C LEU A 2 14.37 13.42 18.96
N GLU A 3 13.06 13.59 18.99
CA GLU A 3 12.17 13.37 17.83
C GLU A 3 12.40 14.39 16.71
N SER A 4 12.57 15.66 17.05
CA SER A 4 12.87 16.71 16.07
C SER A 4 14.20 16.45 15.35
N GLN A 5 15.23 16.01 16.07
CA GLN A 5 16.53 15.65 15.47
C GLN A 5 16.42 14.41 14.59
N ARG A 6 15.62 13.40 14.98
CA ARG A 6 15.35 12.21 14.19
C ARG A 6 14.64 12.55 12.87
N HIS A 7 13.63 13.42 12.92
CA HIS A 7 12.92 13.89 11.71
C HIS A 7 13.83 14.67 10.77
N GLN A 8 14.67 15.56 11.31
CA GLN A 8 15.62 16.33 10.51
C GLN A 8 16.67 15.43 9.86
N PHE A 9 17.19 14.44 10.59
CA PHE A 9 18.13 13.44 10.07
C PHE A 9 17.52 12.62 8.93
N LEU A 10 16.32 12.08 9.12
CA LEU A 10 15.65 11.26 8.10
C LEU A 10 15.28 12.08 6.85
N ARG A 11 14.91 13.34 7.02
CA ARG A 11 14.66 14.27 5.91
C ARG A 11 15.94 14.53 5.10
N HIS A 12 17.05 14.76 5.78
CA HIS A 12 18.35 14.95 5.15
C HIS A 12 18.79 13.67 4.42
N LEU A 13 18.77 12.53 5.11
CA LEU A 13 19.10 11.23 4.53
C LEU A 13 18.31 10.93 3.25
N SER A 14 17.04 11.27 3.22
CA SER A 14 16.21 11.04 2.07
C SER A 14 16.54 11.93 0.88
N HIS A 15 16.92 13.19 1.11
CA HIS A 15 17.45 14.05 0.05
C HIS A 15 18.74 13.49 -0.51
N GLU A 16 19.62 13.03 0.37
CA GLU A 16 20.90 12.42 -0.01
C GLU A 16 20.75 11.08 -0.76
N LEU A 17 19.66 10.35 -0.51
CA LEU A 17 19.36 9.11 -1.23
C LEU A 17 18.63 9.34 -2.57
N LYS A 18 17.79 10.39 -2.68
CA LYS A 18 17.08 10.70 -3.93
C LYS A 18 18.01 11.07 -5.08
N THR A 19 19.07 11.80 -4.80
CA THR A 19 20.00 12.28 -5.82
C THR A 19 20.73 11.13 -6.54
N PRO A 20 21.45 10.21 -5.86
CA PRO A 20 22.10 9.09 -6.54
C PRO A 20 21.10 8.15 -7.21
N LEU A 21 19.90 7.98 -6.63
CA LEU A 21 18.86 7.15 -7.22
C LEU A 21 18.32 7.74 -8.52
N ALA A 22 18.12 9.07 -8.57
CA ALA A 22 17.71 9.75 -9.81
C ALA A 22 18.76 9.55 -10.91
N SER A 23 20.05 9.67 -10.58
CA SER A 23 21.14 9.43 -11.54
C SER A 23 21.20 7.97 -12.01
N MET A 24 20.99 6.99 -11.12
CA MET A 24 20.90 5.58 -11.51
C MET A 24 19.74 5.34 -12.47
N ARG A 25 18.58 5.93 -12.18
CA ARG A 25 17.38 5.79 -13.01
C ARG A 25 17.59 6.43 -14.39
N GLU A 26 18.12 7.64 -14.43
CA GLU A 26 18.45 8.32 -15.68
C GLU A 26 19.41 7.49 -16.55
N GLY A 27 20.48 6.95 -15.96
CA GLY A 27 21.39 6.04 -16.66
C GLY A 27 20.71 4.77 -17.16
N THR A 28 19.79 4.21 -16.39
CA THR A 28 19.04 3.01 -16.79
C THR A 28 18.04 3.32 -17.92
N GLU A 29 17.38 4.48 -17.89
CA GLU A 29 16.48 4.94 -18.94
C GLU A 29 17.25 5.19 -20.26
N LEU A 30 18.42 5.85 -20.21
CA LEU A 30 19.28 6.03 -21.38
C LEU A 30 19.73 4.69 -22.03
N LEU A 31 19.99 3.68 -21.21
CA LEU A 31 20.28 2.33 -21.69
C LEU A 31 19.05 1.67 -22.31
N ALA A 32 17.89 1.76 -21.65
CA ALA A 32 16.63 1.19 -22.13
C ALA A 32 16.20 1.78 -23.48
N ASP A 33 16.37 3.10 -23.63
CA ASP A 33 16.07 3.85 -24.85
C ASP A 33 17.15 3.67 -25.94
N GLN A 34 18.18 2.88 -25.66
CA GLN A 34 19.30 2.57 -26.57
C GLN A 34 20.04 3.82 -27.08
N VAL A 35 20.06 4.90 -26.32
CA VAL A 35 20.74 6.16 -26.69
C VAL A 35 22.24 5.98 -26.84
N VAL A 36 22.83 5.04 -26.08
CA VAL A 36 24.27 4.70 -26.11
C VAL A 36 24.60 3.54 -27.07
N GLY A 37 23.61 3.05 -27.79
CA GLY A 37 23.76 1.96 -28.77
C GLY A 37 22.78 0.81 -28.54
N PRO A 38 22.66 -0.13 -29.49
CA PRO A 38 21.73 -1.26 -29.37
C PRO A 38 22.16 -2.23 -28.30
N LEU A 39 21.17 -2.74 -27.53
CA LEU A 39 21.37 -3.75 -26.49
C LEU A 39 21.06 -5.15 -27.02
N THR A 40 21.83 -6.16 -26.58
CA THR A 40 21.47 -7.57 -26.77
C THR A 40 20.22 -7.93 -25.98
N PRO A 41 19.52 -9.05 -26.30
CA PRO A 41 18.37 -9.50 -25.51
C PRO A 41 18.67 -9.66 -24.02
N GLU A 42 19.83 -10.23 -23.67
CA GLU A 42 20.27 -10.43 -22.29
C GLU A 42 20.53 -9.09 -21.59
N GLN A 43 21.13 -8.12 -22.29
CA GLN A 43 21.35 -6.77 -21.76
C GLN A 43 20.02 -6.04 -21.51
N LYS A 44 19.02 -6.20 -22.39
CA LYS A 44 17.67 -5.64 -22.18
C LYS A 44 17.01 -6.20 -20.92
N GLU A 45 17.17 -7.50 -20.67
CA GLU A 45 16.65 -8.13 -19.45
C GLU A 45 17.31 -7.54 -18.20
N VAL A 46 18.64 -7.40 -18.21
CA VAL A 46 19.37 -6.78 -17.07
C VAL A 46 18.95 -5.34 -16.87
N VAL A 47 18.81 -4.53 -17.92
CA VAL A 47 18.35 -3.13 -17.83
C VAL A 47 16.93 -3.06 -17.28
N SER A 48 16.03 -3.96 -17.69
CA SER A 48 14.67 -4.03 -17.16
C SER A 48 14.66 -4.35 -15.65
N ILE A 49 15.54 -5.24 -15.19
CA ILE A 49 15.69 -5.55 -13.75
C ILE A 49 16.22 -4.33 -12.99
N LEU A 50 17.20 -3.61 -13.54
CA LEU A 50 17.75 -2.39 -12.93
C LEU A 50 16.70 -1.27 -12.83
N ASP A 51 15.91 -1.04 -13.89
CA ASP A 51 14.84 -0.05 -13.90
C ASP A 51 13.78 -0.39 -12.84
N SER A 52 13.30 -1.62 -12.82
CA SER A 52 12.30 -2.06 -11.84
C SER A 52 12.82 -1.96 -10.40
N SER A 53 14.09 -2.29 -10.15
CA SER A 53 14.74 -2.19 -8.84
C SER A 53 14.91 -0.74 -8.40
N SER A 54 15.30 0.15 -9.32
CA SER A 54 15.45 1.59 -9.06
C SER A 54 14.10 2.24 -8.70
N ARG A 55 13.04 1.93 -9.46
CA ARG A 55 11.67 2.39 -9.15
C ARG A 55 11.18 1.90 -7.78
N ASN A 56 11.48 0.65 -7.47
CA ASN A 56 11.12 0.07 -6.19
C ASN A 56 11.85 0.76 -5.02
N LEU A 57 13.14 1.02 -5.17
CA LEU A 57 13.94 1.74 -4.17
C LEU A 57 13.44 3.19 -4.00
N GLN A 58 13.06 3.87 -5.08
CA GLN A 58 12.46 5.20 -5.00
C GLN A 58 11.17 5.18 -4.18
N LYS A 59 10.28 4.23 -4.47
CA LYS A 59 9.03 4.05 -3.73
C LYS A 59 9.29 3.81 -2.23
N LEU A 60 10.31 3.02 -1.89
CA LEU A 60 10.73 2.77 -0.51
C LEU A 60 11.19 4.04 0.21
N ILE A 61 12.03 4.83 -0.44
CA ILE A 61 12.53 6.11 0.11
C ILE A 61 11.36 7.08 0.31
N GLU A 62 10.44 7.17 -0.63
CA GLU A 62 9.25 8.01 -0.53
C GLU A 62 8.33 7.55 0.61
N GLN A 63 8.08 6.25 0.73
CA GLN A 63 7.32 5.68 1.83
C GLN A 63 7.96 5.95 3.20
N LEU A 64 9.28 5.80 3.31
CA LEU A 64 10.02 6.10 4.53
C LEU A 64 9.93 7.59 4.90
N LEU A 65 9.99 8.49 3.90
CA LEU A 65 9.82 9.93 4.09
C LEU A 65 8.41 10.28 4.56
N ASP A 66 7.41 9.71 3.91
CA ASP A 66 6.02 9.94 4.25
C ASP A 66 5.69 9.40 5.65
N TYR A 67 6.22 8.23 6.00
CA TYR A 67 6.13 7.70 7.35
C TYR A 67 6.67 8.69 8.40
N ASN A 68 7.85 9.26 8.14
CA ASN A 68 8.46 10.20 9.08
C ASN A 68 7.84 11.60 9.05
N ARG A 69 7.36 12.09 7.91
CA ARG A 69 6.64 13.38 7.83
C ARG A 69 5.32 13.34 8.58
N LYS A 70 4.66 12.19 8.55
CA LYS A 70 3.33 11.99 9.13
C LYS A 70 3.35 11.76 10.65
N GLN A 71 4.52 11.53 11.26
CA GLN A 71 4.68 11.52 12.72
C GLN A 71 4.70 12.92 13.35
N ALA A 72 4.84 14.00 12.57
CA ALA A 72 4.72 15.37 13.07
C ALA A 72 3.24 15.71 13.37
N ASP A 73 2.97 16.13 14.59
CA ASP A 73 1.70 16.43 15.28
C ASP A 73 0.76 17.46 14.59
N SER A 74 0.44 17.31 13.33
CA SER A 74 -0.65 18.11 12.76
C SER A 74 -1.94 17.28 12.80
N ALA A 75 -2.95 17.79 13.50
CA ALA A 75 -4.30 17.25 13.45
C ALA A 75 -4.74 17.10 11.96
N VAL A 76 -5.19 15.92 11.60
CA VAL A 76 -5.69 15.65 10.26
C VAL A 76 -7.12 16.18 10.19
N GLU A 77 -7.40 17.07 9.26
CA GLU A 77 -8.77 17.48 8.96
C GLU A 77 -9.50 16.31 8.29
N LEU A 78 -10.64 15.93 8.85
CA LEU A 78 -11.45 14.84 8.32
C LEU A 78 -12.64 15.43 7.55
N ASP A 79 -12.73 15.04 6.29
CA ASP A 79 -13.83 15.39 5.40
C ASP A 79 -14.78 14.21 5.21
N ASN A 80 -15.99 14.51 4.72
CA ASN A 80 -16.91 13.48 4.25
C ASN A 80 -16.43 12.94 2.89
N VAL A 81 -15.83 11.76 2.89
CA VAL A 81 -15.22 11.16 1.71
C VAL A 81 -16.12 10.07 1.13
N GLU A 82 -16.48 10.20 -0.14
CA GLU A 82 -17.18 9.17 -0.89
C GLU A 82 -16.22 8.03 -1.25
N LEU A 83 -16.63 6.78 -0.98
CA LEU A 83 -15.79 5.60 -1.14
C LEU A 83 -15.68 5.14 -2.60
N ALA A 84 -16.76 5.26 -3.37
CA ALA A 84 -16.82 4.72 -4.73
C ALA A 84 -15.72 5.28 -5.66
N PRO A 85 -15.48 6.62 -5.75
CA PRO A 85 -14.43 7.15 -6.61
C PRO A 85 -13.01 6.71 -6.20
N LEU A 86 -12.77 6.57 -4.88
CA LEU A 86 -11.48 6.10 -4.37
C LEU A 86 -11.24 4.65 -4.74
N VAL A 87 -12.23 3.80 -4.50
CA VAL A 87 -12.16 2.36 -4.81
C VAL A 87 -11.98 2.15 -6.31
N GLU A 88 -12.72 2.86 -7.15
CA GLU A 88 -12.59 2.78 -8.60
C GLU A 88 -11.17 3.16 -9.07
N THR A 89 -10.61 4.24 -8.51
CA THR A 89 -9.25 4.68 -8.82
C THR A 89 -8.23 3.62 -8.47
N VAL A 90 -8.32 3.04 -7.27
CA VAL A 90 -7.40 2.00 -6.79
C VAL A 90 -7.52 0.73 -7.63
N VAL A 91 -8.73 0.24 -7.89
CA VAL A 91 -8.97 -0.96 -8.71
C VAL A 91 -8.41 -0.77 -10.13
N SER A 92 -8.65 0.41 -10.73
CA SER A 92 -8.15 0.73 -12.06
C SER A 92 -6.63 0.75 -12.12
N ALA A 93 -5.97 1.34 -11.12
CA ALA A 93 -4.50 1.42 -11.04
C ALA A 93 -3.83 0.04 -11.00
N HIS A 94 -4.47 -0.95 -10.39
CA HIS A 94 -3.96 -2.32 -10.27
C HIS A 94 -4.58 -3.31 -11.25
N SER A 95 -5.34 -2.85 -12.24
CA SER A 95 -6.06 -3.72 -13.17
C SER A 95 -5.15 -4.65 -13.98
N LEU A 96 -4.00 -4.17 -14.46
CA LEU A 96 -3.06 -4.98 -15.24
C LEU A 96 -2.44 -6.12 -14.42
N PRO A 97 -1.83 -5.89 -13.23
CA PRO A 97 -1.30 -6.98 -12.42
C PRO A 97 -2.39 -7.95 -11.92
N ALA A 98 -3.60 -7.49 -11.60
CA ALA A 98 -4.71 -8.36 -11.23
C ALA A 98 -5.12 -9.27 -12.38
N ARG A 99 -5.25 -8.72 -13.60
CA ARG A 99 -5.54 -9.50 -14.82
C ARG A 99 -4.44 -10.49 -15.18
N ALA A 100 -3.16 -10.11 -15.00
CA ALA A 100 -2.03 -11.01 -15.22
C ALA A 100 -2.08 -12.25 -14.33
N LYS A 101 -2.66 -12.14 -13.12
CA LYS A 101 -2.94 -13.24 -12.19
C LYS A 101 -4.33 -13.88 -12.39
N MET A 102 -5.09 -13.46 -13.39
CA MET A 102 -6.47 -13.91 -13.63
C MET A 102 -7.38 -13.71 -12.40
N MET A 103 -7.11 -12.69 -11.58
CA MET A 103 -7.91 -12.40 -10.39
C MET A 103 -9.18 -11.64 -10.78
N HIS A 104 -10.27 -11.94 -10.09
CA HIS A 104 -11.53 -11.22 -10.20
C HIS A 104 -11.69 -10.24 -9.03
N THR A 105 -12.28 -9.06 -9.29
CA THR A 105 -12.53 -8.06 -8.26
C THR A 105 -14.00 -7.75 -8.16
N ASP A 106 -14.56 -7.94 -6.96
CA ASP A 106 -15.93 -7.59 -6.60
C ASP A 106 -15.96 -6.36 -5.68
N VAL A 107 -16.93 -5.47 -5.89
CA VAL A 107 -17.09 -4.24 -5.10
C VAL A 107 -18.54 -4.16 -4.60
N ASP A 108 -18.73 -4.19 -3.26
CA ASP A 108 -20.03 -4.07 -2.58
C ASP A 108 -19.99 -2.97 -1.51
N LEU A 109 -20.27 -1.72 -1.88
CA LEU A 109 -20.20 -0.56 -1.01
C LEU A 109 -21.60 -0.21 -0.45
N LYS A 110 -21.99 -0.82 0.68
CA LYS A 110 -23.25 -0.52 1.39
C LYS A 110 -23.16 0.79 2.19
N ALA A 111 -22.00 1.08 2.80
CA ALA A 111 -21.67 2.40 3.31
C ALA A 111 -20.99 3.18 2.19
N THR A 112 -21.55 4.31 1.78
CA THR A 112 -21.08 5.06 0.62
C THR A 112 -20.03 6.12 0.95
N ALA A 113 -19.93 6.54 2.23
CA ALA A 113 -19.01 7.58 2.68
C ALA A 113 -18.58 7.38 4.13
N CYS A 114 -17.42 7.95 4.48
CA CYS A 114 -16.87 7.98 5.84
C CYS A 114 -16.18 9.33 6.11
N LEU A 115 -15.86 9.62 7.38
CA LEU A 115 -14.98 10.74 7.74
C LEU A 115 -13.53 10.31 7.62
N ALA A 116 -12.82 10.93 6.69
CA ALA A 116 -11.42 10.62 6.42
C ALA A 116 -10.68 11.82 5.81
N GLU A 117 -9.38 11.75 5.73
CA GLU A 117 -8.58 12.59 4.83
C GLU A 117 -8.43 11.84 3.50
N PRO A 118 -8.85 12.44 2.36
CA PRO A 118 -8.96 11.71 1.10
C PRO A 118 -7.66 11.04 0.62
N MET A 119 -6.52 11.76 0.71
CA MET A 119 -5.23 11.25 0.22
C MET A 119 -4.67 10.15 1.13
N LEU A 120 -4.88 10.25 2.45
CA LEU A 120 -4.48 9.20 3.38
C LEU A 120 -5.31 7.93 3.15
N LEU A 121 -6.63 8.07 3.01
CA LEU A 121 -7.51 6.92 2.75
C LEU A 121 -7.19 6.27 1.40
N MET A 122 -6.94 7.07 0.36
CA MET A 122 -6.49 6.58 -0.94
C MET A 122 -5.19 5.75 -0.79
N SER A 123 -4.19 6.28 -0.08
CA SER A 123 -2.92 5.58 0.16
C SER A 123 -3.10 4.26 0.92
N VAL A 124 -4.01 4.23 1.89
CA VAL A 124 -4.33 3.00 2.65
C VAL A 124 -4.98 1.96 1.75
N LEU A 125 -6.00 2.36 0.98
CA LEU A 125 -6.69 1.46 0.05
C LEU A 125 -5.74 0.92 -1.03
N ASP A 126 -4.86 1.76 -1.58
CA ASP A 126 -3.83 1.35 -2.54
C ASP A 126 -2.88 0.30 -1.95
N ASN A 127 -2.40 0.52 -0.72
CA ASN A 127 -1.55 -0.45 -0.02
C ASN A 127 -2.26 -1.79 0.21
N LEU A 128 -3.49 -1.79 0.71
CA LEU A 128 -4.23 -3.02 0.99
C LEU A 128 -4.61 -3.77 -0.29
N TYR A 129 -5.07 -3.05 -1.30
CA TYR A 129 -5.43 -3.66 -2.58
C TYR A 129 -4.20 -4.20 -3.32
N SER A 130 -3.09 -3.46 -3.33
CA SER A 130 -1.81 -3.94 -3.86
C SER A 130 -1.35 -5.22 -3.17
N ASN A 131 -1.49 -5.30 -1.84
CA ASN A 131 -1.21 -6.51 -1.07
C ASN A 131 -2.14 -7.65 -1.48
N ALA A 132 -3.44 -7.41 -1.65
CA ALA A 132 -4.41 -8.39 -2.09
C ALA A 132 -4.05 -8.96 -3.47
N VAL A 133 -3.64 -8.11 -4.42
CA VAL A 133 -3.16 -8.54 -5.74
C VAL A 133 -1.84 -9.32 -5.61
N HIS A 134 -0.93 -8.87 -4.76
CA HIS A 134 0.41 -9.46 -4.64
C HIS A 134 0.40 -10.83 -3.98
N TYR A 135 -0.29 -10.96 -2.84
CA TYR A 135 -0.34 -12.17 -2.01
C TYR A 135 -1.54 -13.07 -2.29
N GLY A 136 -2.55 -12.57 -3.01
CA GLY A 136 -3.70 -13.35 -3.41
C GLY A 136 -3.34 -14.52 -4.32
N ALA A 137 -4.16 -15.58 -4.31
CA ALA A 137 -4.02 -16.75 -5.15
C ALA A 137 -4.22 -16.40 -6.63
N GLU A 138 -3.54 -17.13 -7.52
CA GLU A 138 -3.85 -17.08 -8.96
C GLU A 138 -5.28 -17.54 -9.21
N SER A 139 -5.99 -16.86 -10.10
CA SER A 139 -7.42 -17.07 -10.37
C SER A 139 -8.31 -16.93 -9.12
N GLY A 140 -7.80 -16.24 -8.07
CA GLY A 140 -8.53 -15.93 -6.85
C GLY A 140 -9.40 -14.67 -6.98
N ASN A 141 -10.15 -14.39 -5.92
CA ASN A 141 -11.03 -13.22 -5.84
C ASN A 141 -10.45 -12.16 -4.91
N ILE A 142 -10.69 -10.89 -5.25
CA ILE A 142 -10.53 -9.75 -4.35
C ILE A 142 -11.92 -9.15 -4.15
N CYS A 143 -12.31 -8.89 -2.90
CA CYS A 143 -13.57 -8.23 -2.59
C CYS A 143 -13.32 -6.98 -1.75
N LEU A 144 -13.84 -5.83 -2.23
CA LEU A 144 -13.92 -4.61 -1.44
C LEU A 144 -15.37 -4.44 -1.02
N ARG A 145 -15.61 -4.44 0.28
CA ARG A 145 -16.96 -4.20 0.81
C ARG A 145 -16.94 -3.12 1.88
N SER A 146 -18.03 -2.38 1.99
CA SER A 146 -18.22 -1.44 3.08
C SER A 146 -19.57 -1.62 3.75
N SER A 147 -19.61 -1.35 5.05
CA SER A 147 -20.83 -1.45 5.86
C SER A 147 -20.85 -0.43 6.99
N LEU A 148 -22.05 -0.03 7.43
CA LEU A 148 -22.23 0.90 8.54
C LEU A 148 -22.57 0.11 9.81
N HIS A 149 -21.78 0.34 10.86
CA HIS A 149 -21.97 -0.26 12.20
C HIS A 149 -22.02 0.83 13.25
N GLY A 150 -23.23 1.24 13.62
CA GLY A 150 -23.43 2.37 14.53
C GLY A 150 -22.83 3.66 14.00
N ALA A 151 -21.88 4.23 14.71
CA ALA A 151 -21.15 5.45 14.32
C ALA A 151 -19.85 5.15 13.52
N ARG A 152 -19.63 3.91 13.10
CA ARG A 152 -18.43 3.50 12.39
C ARG A 152 -18.76 2.94 11.02
N VAL A 153 -17.90 3.24 10.04
CA VAL A 153 -17.89 2.62 8.72
C VAL A 153 -16.77 1.59 8.72
N TYR A 154 -17.10 0.35 8.35
CA TYR A 154 -16.14 -0.70 8.09
C TYR A 154 -15.89 -0.78 6.59
N ILE A 155 -14.62 -0.85 6.20
CA ILE A 155 -14.19 -1.08 4.84
C ILE A 155 -13.28 -2.31 4.87
N ASP A 156 -13.70 -3.39 4.20
CA ASP A 156 -12.98 -4.63 4.14
C ASP A 156 -12.32 -4.78 2.78
N VAL A 157 -11.04 -5.13 2.80
CA VAL A 157 -10.30 -5.60 1.63
C VAL A 157 -9.99 -7.08 1.85
N ILE A 158 -10.62 -7.92 1.06
CA ILE A 158 -10.59 -9.37 1.21
C ILE A 158 -9.95 -9.97 -0.02
N ASN A 159 -9.07 -10.94 0.16
CA ASN A 159 -8.55 -11.72 -0.96
C ASN A 159 -8.50 -13.21 -0.63
N THR A 160 -8.79 -14.04 -1.61
CA THR A 160 -8.51 -15.47 -1.56
C THR A 160 -6.99 -15.68 -1.56
N GLY A 161 -6.47 -16.42 -0.59
CA GLY A 161 -5.03 -16.67 -0.50
C GLY A 161 -4.64 -17.52 0.70
N THR A 162 -3.33 -17.68 0.91
CA THR A 162 -2.83 -18.40 2.07
C THR A 162 -3.09 -17.58 3.34
N PRO A 163 -3.76 -18.13 4.35
CA PRO A 163 -4.01 -17.44 5.61
C PRO A 163 -2.71 -17.01 6.29
N ILE A 164 -2.73 -15.85 6.94
CA ILE A 164 -1.59 -15.35 7.70
C ILE A 164 -1.46 -16.18 8.99
N PRO A 165 -0.28 -16.77 9.27
CA PRO A 165 -0.05 -17.56 10.48
C PRO A 165 -0.37 -16.76 11.74
N GLN A 166 -0.92 -17.45 12.75
CA GLN A 166 -1.34 -16.81 14.02
C GLN A 166 -0.19 -16.01 14.65
N GLU A 167 1.01 -16.57 14.64
CA GLU A 167 2.23 -15.97 15.19
C GLU A 167 2.67 -14.70 14.45
N GLU A 168 2.31 -14.55 13.17
CA GLU A 168 2.69 -13.40 12.35
C GLU A 168 1.66 -12.25 12.41
N ARG A 169 0.41 -12.53 12.81
CA ARG A 169 -0.70 -11.56 12.75
C ARG A 169 -0.46 -10.26 13.51
N ALA A 170 0.21 -10.31 14.64
CA ALA A 170 0.58 -9.13 15.40
C ALA A 170 1.74 -8.36 14.73
N MET A 171 2.64 -9.09 14.05
CA MET A 171 3.88 -8.56 13.50
C MET A 171 3.71 -7.98 12.09
N ILE A 172 2.68 -8.38 11.31
CA ILE A 172 2.49 -7.87 9.94
C ILE A 172 2.33 -6.34 9.86
N PHE A 173 1.98 -5.69 10.97
CA PHE A 173 1.87 -4.24 11.07
C PHE A 173 3.14 -3.58 11.62
N GLU A 174 4.17 -4.35 11.99
CA GLU A 174 5.45 -3.79 12.41
C GLU A 174 6.27 -3.34 11.18
N PRO A 175 6.96 -2.19 11.26
CA PRO A 175 7.80 -1.72 10.16
C PRO A 175 8.86 -2.75 9.78
N PHE A 176 9.06 -2.91 8.47
CA PHE A 176 10.04 -3.84 7.86
C PHE A 176 9.75 -5.33 8.08
N PHE A 177 8.64 -5.69 8.72
CA PHE A 177 8.26 -7.09 8.85
C PHE A 177 7.81 -7.65 7.50
N GLN A 178 8.29 -8.87 7.21
CA GLN A 178 7.93 -9.65 6.02
C GLN A 178 7.61 -11.06 6.49
N GLY A 179 6.40 -11.52 6.23
CA GLY A 179 5.95 -12.86 6.60
C GLY A 179 6.73 -13.98 5.89
N SER A 180 6.62 -15.17 6.44
CA SER A 180 7.32 -16.39 5.96
C SER A 180 6.84 -16.87 4.59
N HIS A 181 5.63 -16.51 4.16
CA HIS A 181 5.03 -16.94 2.89
C HIS A 181 5.51 -16.05 1.74
N GLN A 182 6.74 -16.29 1.28
CA GLN A 182 7.28 -15.63 0.09
C GLN A 182 7.19 -16.56 -1.12
N ARG A 183 6.56 -16.11 -2.21
CA ARG A 183 6.71 -16.77 -3.52
C ARG A 183 8.15 -16.63 -4.02
N LYS A 184 8.74 -17.72 -4.48
CA LYS A 184 10.03 -17.70 -5.21
C LYS A 184 9.90 -16.80 -6.43
N GLY A 185 10.72 -15.76 -6.55
CA GLY A 185 10.82 -14.89 -7.73
C GLY A 185 10.04 -13.56 -7.65
N ALA A 186 9.25 -13.31 -6.62
CA ALA A 186 8.62 -12.00 -6.42
C ALA A 186 9.62 -10.99 -5.83
N VAL A 187 9.62 -9.77 -6.36
CA VAL A 187 10.35 -8.65 -5.75
C VAL A 187 9.83 -8.45 -4.33
N LYS A 188 10.73 -8.58 -3.34
CA LYS A 188 10.38 -8.43 -1.93
C LYS A 188 9.76 -7.04 -1.70
N GLY A 189 8.60 -7.01 -1.06
CA GLY A 189 8.01 -5.75 -0.58
C GLY A 189 8.90 -5.12 0.51
N SER A 190 8.65 -3.86 0.83
CA SER A 190 9.42 -3.12 1.86
C SER A 190 9.13 -3.56 3.29
N GLY A 191 7.98 -4.19 3.51
CA GLY A 191 7.46 -4.39 4.87
C GLY A 191 6.97 -3.10 5.55
N LEU A 192 6.85 -1.98 4.81
CA LEU A 192 6.39 -0.69 5.35
C LEU A 192 4.91 -0.41 5.07
N GLY A 193 4.32 -1.04 4.05
CA GLY A 193 2.97 -0.71 3.59
C GLY A 193 1.89 -0.81 4.68
N LEU A 194 1.84 -1.93 5.40
CA LEU A 194 0.82 -2.15 6.44
C LEU A 194 1.05 -1.28 7.69
N SER A 195 2.31 -1.02 8.08
CA SER A 195 2.61 -0.13 9.20
C SER A 195 2.20 1.31 8.89
N ILE A 196 2.50 1.80 7.68
CA ILE A 196 2.08 3.13 7.21
C ILE A 196 0.55 3.21 7.12
N ALA A 197 -0.10 2.19 6.56
CA ALA A 197 -1.57 2.15 6.47
C ALA A 197 -2.21 2.23 7.86
N ARG A 198 -1.71 1.47 8.85
CA ARG A 198 -2.21 1.50 10.22
C ARG A 198 -2.03 2.88 10.88
N ASP A 199 -0.89 3.51 10.68
CA ASP A 199 -0.63 4.86 11.21
C ASP A 199 -1.53 5.93 10.55
N CYS A 200 -1.75 5.84 9.22
CA CYS A 200 -2.70 6.72 8.53
C CYS A 200 -4.12 6.58 9.10
N ILE A 201 -4.58 5.34 9.31
CA ILE A 201 -5.92 5.09 9.86
C ILE A 201 -6.04 5.59 11.30
N ARG A 202 -5.03 5.39 12.15
CA ARG A 202 -5.02 5.92 13.53
C ARG A 202 -5.11 7.45 13.57
N ARG A 203 -4.43 8.14 12.66
CA ARG A 203 -4.52 9.60 12.53
C ARG A 203 -5.92 10.07 12.11
N MET A 204 -6.66 9.25 11.39
CA MET A 204 -8.06 9.47 11.02
C MET A 204 -9.04 8.94 12.08
N GLN A 205 -8.58 8.73 13.34
CA GLN A 205 -9.40 8.25 14.47
C GLN A 205 -10.04 6.88 14.20
N GLY A 206 -9.39 6.07 13.38
CA GLY A 206 -9.81 4.74 13.00
C GLY A 206 -8.89 3.65 13.50
N GLU A 207 -9.19 2.42 13.08
CA GLU A 207 -8.39 1.23 13.35
C GLU A 207 -8.23 0.38 12.08
N LEU A 208 -7.07 -0.27 11.91
CA LEU A 208 -6.79 -1.23 10.85
C LEU A 208 -6.34 -2.54 11.48
N TYR A 209 -7.03 -3.62 11.17
CA TYR A 209 -6.75 -4.94 11.74
C TYR A 209 -7.14 -6.07 10.78
N LEU A 210 -6.63 -7.27 11.08
CA LEU A 210 -6.97 -8.51 10.40
C LEU A 210 -8.22 -9.11 11.02
N VAL A 211 -9.16 -9.53 10.17
CA VAL A 211 -10.39 -10.23 10.59
C VAL A 211 -10.28 -11.70 10.21
N ASP A 212 -10.70 -12.59 11.11
CA ASP A 212 -10.85 -14.01 10.79
C ASP A 212 -12.13 -14.21 9.98
N GLU A 213 -11.97 -14.39 8.68
CA GLU A 213 -13.05 -14.88 7.81
C GLU A 213 -13.01 -16.41 7.75
N SER A 214 -14.19 -17.01 7.57
CA SER A 214 -14.28 -18.47 7.42
C SER A 214 -13.73 -18.90 6.07
N GLY A 215 -12.65 -19.68 6.05
CA GLY A 215 -12.09 -20.23 4.82
C GLY A 215 -10.62 -19.90 4.59
N GLN A 216 -10.24 -19.79 3.31
CA GLN A 216 -8.88 -19.44 2.87
C GLN A 216 -8.74 -17.96 2.51
N ASP A 217 -9.55 -17.09 3.11
CA ASP A 217 -9.55 -15.67 2.79
C ASP A 217 -8.75 -14.88 3.82
N VAL A 218 -8.04 -13.86 3.33
CA VAL A 218 -7.36 -12.86 4.15
C VAL A 218 -8.20 -11.59 4.10
N CYS A 219 -8.65 -11.10 5.26
CA CYS A 219 -9.49 -9.91 5.36
C CYS A 219 -8.82 -8.84 6.22
N PHE A 220 -8.47 -7.72 5.60
CA PHE A 220 -8.07 -6.51 6.30
C PHE A 220 -9.27 -5.58 6.46
N ARG A 221 -9.59 -5.22 7.69
CA ARG A 221 -10.67 -4.28 8.03
C ARG A 221 -10.13 -2.94 8.44
N ILE A 222 -10.63 -1.91 7.77
CA ILE A 222 -10.50 -0.51 8.16
C ILE A 222 -11.77 -0.13 8.90
N GLU A 223 -11.63 0.49 10.06
CA GLU A 223 -12.71 1.10 10.82
C GLU A 223 -12.50 2.61 10.89
N LEU A 224 -13.47 3.39 10.41
CA LEU A 224 -13.42 4.87 10.38
C LEU A 224 -14.71 5.46 10.96
N PRO A 225 -14.69 6.72 11.45
CA PRO A 225 -15.91 7.42 11.86
C PRO A 225 -16.88 7.58 10.69
N SER A 226 -18.18 7.44 10.98
CA SER A 226 -19.25 7.70 10.00
C SER A 226 -19.54 9.20 9.90
N SER A 227 -19.79 9.68 8.70
CA SER A 227 -20.23 11.05 8.44
C SER A 227 -21.64 11.37 9.00
N LYS A 228 -22.40 10.36 9.42
CA LYS A 228 -23.81 10.53 9.82
C LYS A 228 -24.04 10.90 11.29
N ASN A 229 -22.98 11.19 12.07
CA ASN A 229 -23.13 11.50 13.51
C ASN A 229 -22.66 12.92 13.85
N THR A 230 -23.23 13.92 13.18
CA THR A 230 -23.26 15.29 13.69
C THR A 230 -24.73 15.70 13.85
N LYS A 231 -25.37 15.20 14.91
CA LYS A 231 -26.58 15.80 15.50
C LYS A 231 -26.45 15.70 17.00
#